data_72a28cb7af33b879e805f07d89bd4bab
#
_entry.id   72a28cb7af33b879e805f07d89bd4bab
#
_cell.length_a   1.000
_cell.length_b   1.000
_cell.length_c   1.000
_cell.angle_alpha   90.00
_cell.angle_beta   90.00
_cell.angle_gamma   90.00
#
_symmetry.space_group_name_H-M   'P 1'
#
loop_
_entity.id
_entity.type
_entity.pdbx_description
1 polymer ?
#
loop_
_entity_poly.entity_id
_entity_poly.type
_entity_poly.pdbx_seq_one_letter_code
_entity_poly.pdbx_strand_id
1 'polypeptide(L)'
;MRQRHSATPFRYLGMIGSRKKVAATFSHLLEAGFTQKQIDRVYAPIGLPIGAVTPAEIAVSILGQIIQEKNKGHAASADRALLEVTGPGVLCVITEKWGSAPRGVGSMMFVGEENVLGSVGGGEPEYRVIRRARECSAFCLQEYELNRNLVNGLDMICGGGIKVAFIPIK
;
A
#
# COMPACT_ATOMS: atom_id res chain seq x y z
N MET A 1 -35.05 -3.29 -25.09
CA MET A 1 -34.50 -2.24 -24.18
C MET A 1 -33.25 -2.80 -23.52
N ARG A 2 -32.03 -2.47 -24.02
CA ARG A 2 -30.78 -2.99 -23.45
C ARG A 2 -30.46 -2.16 -22.20
N GLN A 3 -30.63 -2.75 -21.04
CA GLN A 3 -30.10 -2.16 -19.79
C GLN A 3 -28.57 -2.09 -19.91
N ARG A 4 -28.03 -0.88 -20.02
CA ARG A 4 -26.62 -0.62 -19.87
C ARG A 4 -26.31 -0.77 -18.39
N HIS A 5 -25.84 -1.95 -17.98
CA HIS A 5 -25.22 -2.09 -16.67
C HIS A 5 -23.93 -1.28 -16.70
N SER A 6 -23.99 -0.07 -16.16
CA SER A 6 -22.82 0.73 -15.83
C SER A 6 -22.00 -0.07 -14.83
N ALA A 7 -20.96 -0.74 -15.30
CA ALA A 7 -20.07 -1.49 -14.44
C ALA A 7 -19.28 -0.51 -13.58
N THR A 8 -19.70 -0.32 -12.35
CA THR A 8 -18.92 0.43 -11.36
C THR A 8 -17.57 -0.25 -11.20
N PRO A 9 -16.45 0.46 -11.38
CA PRO A 9 -15.14 -0.14 -11.20
C PRO A 9 -14.96 -0.51 -9.74
N PHE A 10 -14.62 -1.77 -9.48
CA PHE A 10 -14.29 -2.26 -8.15
C PHE A 10 -12.88 -2.87 -8.14
N ARG A 11 -12.17 -2.71 -7.03
CA ARG A 11 -10.84 -3.31 -6.82
C ARG A 11 -10.93 -4.70 -6.22
N TYR A 12 -11.98 -4.95 -5.45
CA TYR A 12 -12.23 -6.21 -4.76
C TYR A 12 -13.72 -6.51 -4.77
N LEU A 13 -14.06 -7.73 -5.15
CA LEU A 13 -15.40 -8.29 -5.05
C LEU A 13 -15.29 -9.72 -4.58
N GLY A 14 -15.92 -10.04 -3.47
CA GLY A 14 -15.91 -11.39 -2.91
C GLY A 14 -17.32 -11.92 -2.72
N MET A 15 -17.49 -13.22 -2.92
CA MET A 15 -18.74 -13.93 -2.69
C MET A 15 -18.59 -14.91 -1.55
N ILE A 16 -19.40 -14.75 -0.50
CA ILE A 16 -19.53 -15.72 0.57
C ILE A 16 -20.52 -16.81 0.17
N GLY A 17 -20.15 -18.05 0.32
CA GLY A 17 -21.03 -19.18 0.04
C GLY A 17 -20.28 -20.50 -0.03
N SER A 18 -21.03 -21.61 0.07
CA SER A 18 -20.48 -22.94 -0.18
C SER A 18 -20.06 -23.08 -1.67
N ARG A 19 -19.13 -23.98 -1.95
CA ARG A 19 -18.69 -24.26 -3.33
C ARG A 19 -19.87 -24.53 -4.27
N LYS A 20 -20.90 -25.24 -3.80
CA LYS A 20 -22.12 -25.52 -4.58
C LYS A 20 -22.89 -24.25 -4.92
N LYS A 21 -23.07 -23.34 -3.95
CA LYS A 21 -23.74 -22.04 -4.17
C LYS A 21 -22.95 -21.16 -5.12
N VAL A 22 -21.64 -21.08 -4.96
CA VAL A 22 -20.77 -20.34 -5.86
C VAL A 22 -20.89 -20.84 -7.29
N ALA A 23 -20.78 -22.16 -7.52
CA ALA A 23 -20.92 -22.75 -8.85
C ALA A 23 -22.27 -22.43 -9.50
N ALA A 24 -23.37 -22.60 -8.76
CA ALA A 24 -24.69 -22.28 -9.26
C ALA A 24 -24.85 -20.79 -9.62
N THR A 25 -24.33 -19.88 -8.79
CA THR A 25 -24.35 -18.45 -9.06
C THR A 25 -23.56 -18.11 -10.32
N PHE A 26 -22.38 -18.68 -10.49
CA PHE A 26 -21.54 -18.43 -11.67
C PHE A 26 -22.18 -18.96 -12.95
N SER A 27 -22.84 -20.12 -12.92
CA SER A 27 -23.63 -20.60 -14.07
C SER A 27 -24.72 -19.61 -14.48
N HIS A 28 -25.51 -19.12 -13.52
CA HIS A 28 -26.52 -18.10 -13.80
C HIS A 28 -25.96 -16.79 -14.34
N LEU A 29 -24.79 -16.36 -13.87
CA LEU A 29 -24.16 -15.16 -14.40
C LEU A 29 -23.69 -15.35 -15.85
N LEU A 30 -23.17 -16.53 -16.20
CA LEU A 30 -22.82 -16.87 -17.60
C LEU A 30 -24.06 -16.88 -18.49
N GLU A 31 -25.15 -17.50 -18.03
CA GLU A 31 -26.44 -17.50 -18.73
C GLU A 31 -27.01 -16.08 -18.92
N ALA A 32 -26.78 -15.20 -17.94
CA ALA A 32 -27.17 -13.79 -18.01
C ALA A 32 -26.24 -12.93 -18.89
N GLY A 33 -25.22 -13.54 -19.52
CA GLY A 33 -24.35 -12.88 -20.51
C GLY A 33 -23.08 -12.24 -19.92
N PHE A 34 -22.73 -12.50 -18.66
CA PHE A 34 -21.42 -12.14 -18.15
C PHE A 34 -20.34 -13.05 -18.72
N THR A 35 -19.17 -12.48 -19.00
CA THR A 35 -18.05 -13.25 -19.54
C THR A 35 -17.27 -13.96 -18.42
N GLN A 36 -16.60 -15.07 -18.75
CA GLN A 36 -15.72 -15.77 -17.81
C GLN A 36 -14.70 -14.82 -17.20
N LYS A 37 -14.10 -13.93 -17.99
CA LYS A 37 -13.14 -12.91 -17.53
C LYS A 37 -13.72 -11.97 -16.46
N GLN A 38 -15.01 -11.68 -16.49
CA GLN A 38 -15.67 -10.89 -15.44
C GLN A 38 -15.90 -11.70 -14.18
N ILE A 39 -16.25 -12.97 -14.33
CA ILE A 39 -16.47 -13.91 -13.21
C ILE A 39 -15.15 -14.22 -12.50
N ASP A 40 -14.05 -14.41 -13.21
CA ASP A 40 -12.73 -14.69 -12.67
C ASP A 40 -12.17 -13.55 -11.77
N ARG A 41 -12.79 -12.37 -11.83
CA ARG A 41 -12.47 -11.25 -10.93
C ARG A 41 -13.13 -11.35 -9.57
N VAL A 42 -14.04 -12.29 -9.38
CA VAL A 42 -14.77 -12.48 -8.12
C VAL A 42 -14.02 -13.49 -7.26
N TYR A 43 -13.64 -13.10 -6.07
CA TYR A 43 -13.05 -14.00 -5.09
C TYR A 43 -14.15 -14.90 -4.49
N ALA A 44 -14.19 -16.14 -4.92
CA ALA A 44 -15.22 -17.08 -4.49
C ALA A 44 -14.65 -18.51 -4.35
N PRO A 45 -14.70 -19.10 -3.18
CA PRO A 45 -15.20 -18.51 -1.92
C PRO A 45 -14.32 -17.34 -1.46
N ILE A 46 -14.96 -16.35 -0.82
CA ILE A 46 -14.26 -15.19 -0.25
C ILE A 46 -13.34 -15.61 0.91
N GLY A 47 -12.21 -14.94 1.04
CA GLY A 47 -11.24 -15.15 2.12
C GLY A 47 -10.02 -15.99 1.71
N LEU A 48 -8.96 -15.88 2.47
CA LEU A 48 -7.76 -16.71 2.31
C LEU A 48 -8.02 -18.16 2.75
N PRO A 49 -7.42 -19.16 2.12
CA PRO A 49 -7.60 -20.57 2.46
C PRO A 49 -6.80 -20.97 3.70
N ILE A 50 -7.14 -20.40 4.85
CA ILE A 50 -6.47 -20.62 6.15
C ILE A 50 -7.14 -21.71 7.00
N GLY A 51 -8.14 -22.44 6.46
CA GLY A 51 -8.87 -23.46 7.21
C GLY A 51 -9.92 -22.88 8.19
N ALA A 52 -10.37 -21.63 7.98
CA ALA A 52 -11.37 -20.97 8.83
C ALA A 52 -12.69 -21.73 8.88
N VAL A 53 -13.20 -21.98 10.07
CA VAL A 53 -14.45 -22.72 10.35
C VAL A 53 -15.49 -21.84 11.04
N THR A 54 -15.08 -21.08 12.04
CA THR A 54 -15.97 -20.20 12.80
C THR A 54 -16.22 -18.87 12.08
N PRO A 55 -17.35 -18.18 12.34
CA PRO A 55 -17.61 -16.86 11.75
C PRO A 55 -16.49 -15.85 12.00
N ALA A 56 -15.87 -15.87 13.17
CA ALA A 56 -14.74 -15.00 13.51
C ALA A 56 -13.50 -15.31 12.67
N GLU A 57 -13.16 -16.58 12.50
CA GLU A 57 -12.04 -17.01 11.64
C GLU A 57 -12.29 -16.68 10.16
N ILE A 58 -13.54 -16.85 9.70
CA ILE A 58 -13.95 -16.45 8.34
C ILE A 58 -13.75 -14.94 8.15
N ALA A 59 -14.15 -14.12 9.12
CA ALA A 59 -13.91 -12.68 9.07
C ALA A 59 -12.42 -12.34 8.99
N VAL A 60 -11.57 -13.01 9.75
CA VAL A 60 -10.10 -12.84 9.69
C VAL A 60 -9.56 -13.23 8.32
N SER A 61 -10.04 -14.34 7.74
CA SER A 61 -9.61 -14.78 6.40
C SER A 61 -9.99 -13.77 5.31
N ILE A 62 -11.18 -13.18 5.41
CA ILE A 62 -11.66 -12.15 4.48
C ILE A 62 -10.83 -10.87 4.62
N LEU A 63 -10.59 -10.40 5.85
CA LEU A 63 -9.74 -9.24 6.11
C LEU A 63 -8.32 -9.45 5.60
N GLY A 64 -7.75 -10.63 5.81
CA GLY A 64 -6.44 -11.01 5.28
C GLY A 64 -6.40 -10.91 3.74
N GLN A 65 -7.43 -11.41 3.06
CA GLN A 65 -7.51 -11.32 1.59
C GLN A 65 -7.65 -9.87 1.11
N ILE A 66 -8.47 -9.05 1.78
CA ILE A 66 -8.61 -7.62 1.45
C ILE A 66 -7.26 -6.90 1.60
N ILE A 67 -6.51 -7.17 2.68
CA ILE A 67 -5.17 -6.61 2.89
C ILE A 67 -4.22 -7.07 1.78
N GLN A 68 -4.25 -8.35 1.42
CA GLN A 68 -3.43 -8.90 0.33
C GLN A 68 -3.74 -8.17 -0.99
N GLU A 69 -5.01 -8.02 -1.35
CA GLU A 69 -5.42 -7.36 -2.59
C GLU A 69 -5.13 -5.85 -2.58
N LYS A 70 -5.34 -5.20 -1.43
CA LYS A 70 -4.93 -3.80 -1.24
C LYS A 70 -3.45 -3.62 -1.52
N ASN A 71 -2.61 -4.57 -1.11
CA ASN A 71 -1.16 -4.47 -1.23
C ASN A 71 -0.61 -5.02 -2.57
N LYS A 72 -1.42 -5.73 -3.37
CA LYS A 72 -1.08 -6.09 -4.75
C LYS A 72 -1.02 -4.83 -5.61
N GLY A 73 0.16 -4.51 -6.10
CA GLY A 73 0.37 -3.35 -6.98
C GLY A 73 0.57 -2.03 -6.24
N HIS A 74 0.90 -2.05 -4.96
CA HIS A 74 1.44 -0.87 -4.29
C HIS A 74 2.88 -0.62 -4.72
N ALA A 75 3.03 -0.10 -5.94
CA ALA A 75 3.96 0.97 -6.16
C ALA A 75 3.37 2.15 -5.37
N ALA A 76 4.10 2.62 -4.37
CA ALA A 76 3.92 3.87 -3.64
C ALA A 76 2.52 4.49 -3.68
N SER A 77 1.80 4.48 -2.60
CA SER A 77 0.71 5.43 -2.42
C SER A 77 1.34 6.83 -2.26
N ALA A 78 1.46 7.56 -3.37
CA ALA A 78 1.57 8.99 -3.26
C ALA A 78 0.34 9.46 -2.47
N ASP A 79 0.56 10.06 -1.31
CA ASP A 79 -0.53 10.67 -0.55
C ASP A 79 -1.18 11.70 -1.48
N ARG A 80 -2.50 11.69 -1.60
CA ARG A 80 -3.20 12.61 -2.50
C ARG A 80 -2.84 14.06 -2.23
N ALA A 81 -2.54 14.37 -0.96
CA ALA A 81 -2.04 15.66 -0.54
C ALA A 81 -0.74 16.09 -1.24
N LEU A 82 0.10 15.14 -1.70
CA LEU A 82 1.33 15.44 -2.43
C LEU A 82 1.07 15.90 -3.87
N LEU A 83 -0.09 15.57 -4.45
CA LEU A 83 -0.49 16.02 -5.78
C LEU A 83 -0.96 17.48 -5.80
N GLU A 84 -1.28 18.03 -4.63
CA GLU A 84 -1.80 19.39 -4.44
C GLU A 84 -0.71 20.32 -3.89
N VAL A 85 0.55 19.85 -3.81
CA VAL A 85 1.67 20.66 -3.34
C VAL A 85 1.92 21.82 -4.28
N THR A 86 1.86 23.03 -3.74
CA THR A 86 2.23 24.26 -4.42
C THR A 86 3.29 25.01 -3.59
N GLY A 87 4.32 25.52 -4.26
CA GLY A 87 5.37 26.29 -3.62
C GLY A 87 6.71 25.54 -3.49
N PRO A 88 7.75 26.25 -3.04
CA PRO A 88 9.09 25.71 -2.92
C PRO A 88 9.22 24.71 -1.79
N GLY A 89 10.07 23.72 -1.99
CA GLY A 89 10.35 22.69 -1.00
C GLY A 89 11.18 21.54 -1.58
N VAL A 90 11.23 20.43 -0.87
CA VAL A 90 11.97 19.23 -1.31
C VAL A 90 11.06 18.01 -1.28
N LEU A 91 10.91 17.37 -2.42
CA LEU A 91 10.26 16.08 -2.52
C LEU A 91 11.27 14.98 -2.18
N CYS A 92 10.98 14.21 -1.14
CA CYS A 92 11.75 13.06 -0.69
C CYS A 92 11.05 11.79 -1.16
N VAL A 93 11.76 10.90 -1.87
CA VAL A 93 11.22 9.66 -2.44
C VAL A 93 12.09 8.49 -2.02
N ILE A 94 11.50 7.44 -1.45
CA ILE A 94 12.23 6.19 -1.20
C ILE A 94 12.49 5.50 -2.54
N THR A 95 13.76 5.38 -2.94
CA THR A 95 14.18 4.75 -4.20
C THR A 95 14.60 3.30 -4.03
N GLU A 96 15.13 2.95 -2.87
CA GLU A 96 15.55 1.60 -2.53
C GLU A 96 15.21 1.29 -1.08
N LYS A 97 15.05 0.00 -0.81
CA LYS A 97 14.76 -0.53 0.52
C LYS A 97 15.45 -1.87 0.69
N TRP A 98 16.02 -2.11 1.85
CA TRP A 98 16.55 -3.41 2.25
C TRP A 98 16.12 -3.75 3.68
N GLY A 99 16.05 -5.03 3.98
CA GLY A 99 15.59 -5.51 5.28
C GLY A 99 14.18 -5.03 5.66
N SER A 100 13.95 -4.82 6.94
CA SER A 100 12.67 -4.34 7.47
C SER A 100 12.62 -2.82 7.49
N ALA A 101 11.68 -2.23 6.77
CA ALA A 101 11.42 -0.80 6.78
C ALA A 101 9.91 -0.53 6.78
N PRO A 102 9.43 0.51 7.49
CA PRO A 102 8.00 0.77 7.69
C PRO A 102 7.27 1.21 6.41
N ARG A 103 8.00 1.75 5.43
CA ARG A 103 7.46 2.15 4.12
C ARG A 103 8.21 1.48 2.98
N GLY A 104 7.54 1.34 1.84
CA GLY A 104 8.11 0.73 0.63
C GLY A 104 8.74 1.75 -0.33
N VAL A 105 9.46 1.22 -1.34
CA VAL A 105 9.98 2.02 -2.46
C VAL A 105 8.84 2.81 -3.11
N GLY A 106 9.11 4.08 -3.47
CA GLY A 106 8.18 5.01 -4.05
C GLY A 106 7.30 5.74 -3.02
N SER A 107 7.42 5.47 -1.72
CA SER A 107 6.80 6.33 -0.71
C SER A 107 7.42 7.72 -0.76
N MET A 108 6.58 8.73 -0.61
CA MET A 108 6.96 10.12 -0.82
C MET A 108 6.61 10.97 0.39
N MET A 109 7.42 12.00 0.59
CA MET A 109 7.22 13.04 1.57
C MET A 109 7.68 14.37 0.98
N PHE A 110 6.87 15.40 1.09
CA PHE A 110 7.26 16.77 0.72
C PHE A 110 7.59 17.55 1.99
N VAL A 111 8.70 18.23 1.96
CA VAL A 111 9.17 19.11 3.03
C VAL A 111 9.21 20.54 2.50
N GLY A 112 8.20 21.30 2.84
CA GLY A 112 8.14 22.73 2.58
C GLY A 112 8.76 23.54 3.73
N GLU A 113 8.68 24.85 3.64
CA GLU A 113 9.23 25.76 4.65
C GLU A 113 8.50 25.58 6.00
N GLU A 114 7.17 25.59 6.00
CA GLU A 114 6.35 25.51 7.22
C GLU A 114 5.60 24.17 7.37
N ASN A 115 5.53 23.34 6.32
CA ASN A 115 4.72 22.14 6.31
C ASN A 115 5.52 20.90 5.87
N VAL A 116 5.05 19.76 6.31
CA VAL A 116 5.50 18.45 5.84
C VAL A 116 4.27 17.65 5.47
N LEU A 117 4.25 17.09 4.24
CA LEU A 117 3.16 16.29 3.72
C LEU A 117 3.67 14.90 3.34
N GLY A 118 2.90 13.87 3.61
CA GLY A 118 3.29 12.48 3.38
C GLY A 118 4.24 11.95 4.46
N SER A 119 4.90 10.81 4.18
CA SER A 119 5.79 10.16 5.15
C SER A 119 6.71 9.15 4.48
N VAL A 120 7.93 9.03 4.97
CA VAL A 120 8.91 8.00 4.60
C VAL A 120 9.03 6.88 5.66
N GLY A 121 8.17 6.90 6.70
CA GLY A 121 8.10 5.79 7.64
C GLY A 121 7.97 6.17 9.11
N GLY A 122 8.04 7.46 9.43
CA GLY A 122 7.94 7.96 10.80
C GLY A 122 9.20 7.77 11.63
N GLY A 123 9.17 8.30 12.84
CA GLY A 123 10.22 8.16 13.84
C GLY A 123 11.52 8.89 13.52
N GLU A 124 12.60 8.41 14.10
CA GLU A 124 13.93 9.03 13.98
C GLU A 124 14.45 9.09 12.54
N PRO A 125 14.28 8.05 11.69
CA PRO A 125 14.69 8.13 10.29
C PRO A 125 13.99 9.26 9.51
N GLU A 126 12.68 9.42 9.71
CA GLU A 126 11.93 10.50 9.06
C GLU A 126 12.40 11.88 9.53
N TYR A 127 12.67 12.04 10.81
CA TYR A 127 13.25 13.27 11.34
C TYR A 127 14.59 13.62 10.66
N ARG A 128 15.47 12.64 10.45
CA ARG A 128 16.74 12.82 9.73
C ARG A 128 16.52 13.21 8.27
N VAL A 129 15.54 12.60 7.60
CA VAL A 129 15.18 12.93 6.23
C VAL A 129 14.65 14.37 6.15
N ILE A 130 13.76 14.79 7.06
CA ILE A 130 13.24 16.16 7.13
C ILE A 130 14.38 17.16 7.32
N ARG A 131 15.27 16.90 8.27
CA ARG A 131 16.43 17.77 8.53
C ARG A 131 17.31 17.90 7.29
N ARG A 132 17.60 16.78 6.64
CA ARG A 132 18.41 16.78 5.40
C ARG A 132 17.72 17.50 4.25
N ALA A 133 16.39 17.36 4.12
CA ALA A 133 15.61 18.05 3.09
C ALA A 133 15.71 19.57 3.23
N ARG A 134 15.64 20.11 4.44
CA ARG A 134 15.76 21.55 4.70
C ARG A 134 17.12 22.13 4.33
N GLU A 135 18.15 21.32 4.26
CA GLU A 135 19.50 21.70 3.86
C GLU A 135 19.77 21.41 2.37
N CYS A 136 18.80 20.83 1.65
CA CYS A 136 18.99 20.33 0.30
C CYS A 136 18.71 21.40 -0.75
N SER A 137 19.75 21.85 -1.46
CA SER A 137 19.63 22.83 -2.54
C SER A 137 19.74 22.23 -3.95
N ALA A 138 20.16 20.98 -4.07
CA ALA A 138 20.32 20.25 -5.32
C ALA A 138 19.90 18.79 -5.17
N PHE A 139 19.57 18.13 -6.28
CA PHE A 139 19.26 16.70 -6.26
C PHE A 139 20.39 15.89 -5.61
N CYS A 140 20.02 15.04 -4.67
CA CYS A 140 20.95 14.08 -4.08
C CYS A 140 20.24 12.78 -3.64
N LEU A 141 21.03 11.74 -3.44
CA LEU A 141 20.61 10.45 -2.88
C LEU A 141 21.32 10.25 -1.54
N GLN A 142 20.60 9.75 -0.55
CA GLN A 142 21.19 9.43 0.75
C GLN A 142 20.58 8.15 1.32
N GLU A 143 21.44 7.34 1.94
CA GLU A 143 21.05 6.11 2.62
C GLU A 143 20.84 6.36 4.12
N TYR A 144 19.84 5.68 4.67
CA TYR A 144 19.50 5.72 6.08
C TYR A 144 19.36 4.30 6.60
N GLU A 145 20.22 3.93 7.53
CA GLU A 145 20.04 2.71 8.29
C GLU A 145 18.99 2.93 9.38
N LEU A 146 18.10 1.95 9.51
CA LEU A 146 16.97 1.97 10.44
C LEU A 146 17.33 1.24 11.75
N ASN A 147 18.62 1.14 12.06
CA ASN A 147 19.09 0.55 13.29
C ASN A 147 18.68 1.43 14.48
N ARG A 148 17.87 0.90 15.36
CA ARG A 148 17.70 1.50 16.70
C ARG A 148 18.95 1.21 17.49
N ASN A 149 19.76 2.23 17.74
CA ASN A 149 20.74 2.19 18.82
C ASN A 149 19.95 2.05 20.12
N LEU A 150 20.05 0.88 20.71
CA LEU A 150 19.39 0.53 21.95
C LEU A 150 20.09 1.22 23.12
N VAL A 151 19.33 2.10 23.75
CA VAL A 151 19.47 2.29 25.20
C VAL A 151 18.70 1.13 25.83
N ASN A 152 19.41 0.23 26.54
CA ASN A 152 18.93 -0.96 27.26
C ASN A 152 18.85 -2.29 26.47
N GLY A 153 19.97 -2.82 25.95
CA GLY A 153 20.33 -4.24 26.08
C GLY A 153 19.47 -5.33 25.45
N LEU A 154 18.46 -5.03 24.62
CA LEU A 154 17.69 -6.01 23.87
C LEU A 154 17.91 -5.78 22.37
N ASP A 155 18.76 -6.61 21.78
CA ASP A 155 19.01 -6.69 20.34
C ASP A 155 17.73 -7.01 19.57
N MET A 156 17.05 -6.00 19.04
CA MET A 156 16.11 -6.25 17.96
C MET A 156 16.88 -6.24 16.64
N ILE A 157 17.13 -7.44 16.12
CA ILE A 157 17.79 -7.75 14.85
C ILE A 157 16.84 -7.37 13.69
N CYS A 158 16.52 -6.10 13.53
CA CYS A 158 15.82 -5.61 12.34
C CYS A 158 16.72 -4.58 11.64
N GLY A 159 17.85 -5.07 11.11
CA GLY A 159 18.73 -4.29 10.26
C GLY A 159 18.07 -4.06 8.91
N GLY A 160 17.33 -2.98 8.77
CA GLY A 160 16.79 -2.50 7.49
C GLY A 160 17.32 -1.13 7.17
N GLY A 161 17.09 -0.68 5.93
CA GLY A 161 17.43 0.67 5.53
C GLY A 161 16.62 1.13 4.32
N ILE A 162 16.74 2.40 4.05
CA ILE A 162 16.14 3.04 2.90
C ILE A 162 17.14 3.96 2.21
N LYS A 163 17.04 4.07 0.89
CA LYS A 163 17.70 5.12 0.13
C LYS A 163 16.64 6.14 -0.32
N VAL A 164 16.90 7.38 -0.05
CA VAL A 164 15.98 8.49 -0.33
C VAL A 164 16.57 9.42 -1.38
N ALA A 165 15.80 9.72 -2.41
CA ALA A 165 16.08 10.79 -3.34
C ALA A 165 15.49 12.10 -2.82
N PHE A 166 16.29 13.16 -2.85
CA PHE A 166 15.90 14.52 -2.50
C PHE A 166 15.82 15.34 -3.78
N ILE A 167 14.65 15.87 -4.11
CA ILE A 167 14.35 16.58 -5.34
C ILE A 167 13.85 17.98 -4.97
N PRO A 168 14.69 19.03 -5.04
CA PRO A 168 14.26 20.40 -4.80
C PRO A 168 13.24 20.85 -5.84
N ILE A 169 12.12 21.41 -5.37
CA ILE A 169 11.06 22.04 -6.16
C ILE A 169 11.14 23.54 -5.92
N LYS A 170 11.19 24.32 -7.00
CA LYS A 170 11.27 25.78 -6.99
C LYS A 170 9.91 26.43 -7.15
#